data_2efa82ae81b31e4ba2d06b7aa957f847
#
_entry.id   2efa82ae81b31e4ba2d06b7aa957f847
#
_cell.length_a   1.000
_cell.length_b   1.000
_cell.length_c   1.000
_cell.angle_alpha   90.00
_cell.angle_beta   90.00
_cell.angle_gamma   90.00
#
_symmetry.space_group_name_H-M   'P 1'
#
loop_
_entity.id
_entity.type
_entity.pdbx_description
1 polymer ?
#
loop_
_entity_poly.entity_id
_entity_poly.type
_entity_poly.pdbx_seq_one_letter_code
_entity_poly.pdbx_strand_id
1 'polypeptide(L)'
;MTDKKKTSNKKKMTGKFKIVNKLGLHTRPAAKFVKAALLFQSDVTLAKDDIVANGKSIMGILMLAAEKGSTVTLTVTGPDEAQAFETLKKIIQNGFDE
;
A
#
# COMPACT_ATOMS: atom_id res chain seq x y z
N MET A 1 -3.56 -20.92 24.49
CA MET A 1 -3.59 -20.60 23.94
C MET A 1 -3.50 -20.21 23.43
N THR A 2 -3.34 -19.98 23.50
CA THR A 2 -3.35 -19.54 22.88
C THR A 2 -3.31 -19.07 22.10
N ASP A 3 -3.20 -18.90 22.14
CA ASP A 3 -3.18 -18.38 21.32
C ASP A 3 -3.01 -17.89 20.62
N LYS A 4 -2.95 -17.79 20.89
CA LYS A 4 -2.72 -17.29 20.20
C LYS A 4 -2.59 -17.17 19.39
N LYS A 5 -2.48 -17.27 19.34
CA LYS A 5 -2.36 -17.22 18.45
C LYS A 5 -2.69 -16.92 17.82
N LYS A 6 -3.02 -16.95 18.09
CA LYS A 6 -3.34 -16.70 17.42
C LYS A 6 -3.37 -15.98 16.89
N THR A 7 -3.36 -15.51 17.18
CA THR A 7 -3.25 -14.77 16.55
C THR A 7 -2.91 -14.70 15.85
N SER A 8 -2.88 -14.65 15.95
CA SER A 8 -2.20 -14.59 15.28
C SER A 8 -2.21 -15.16 14.24
N ASN A 9 -2.75 -15.42 14.09
CA ASN A 9 -2.97 -15.93 12.97
C ASN A 9 -3.35 -15.11 11.91
N LYS A 10 -3.43 -13.88 12.02
CA LYS A 10 -3.63 -13.05 11.02
C LYS A 10 -2.43 -12.94 10.26
N LYS A 11 -2.44 -13.38 9.07
CA LYS A 11 -1.37 -13.22 8.16
C LYS A 11 -1.41 -11.81 7.67
N LYS A 12 -0.29 -11.24 7.33
CA LYS A 12 -0.23 -9.99 6.63
C LYS A 12 0.92 -10.05 5.64
N MET A 13 0.73 -9.37 4.52
CA MET A 13 1.75 -9.25 3.49
C MET A 13 2.34 -7.87 3.60
N THR A 14 3.65 -7.77 3.63
CA THR A 14 4.29 -6.46 3.74
C THR A 14 5.55 -6.43 2.90
N GLY A 15 5.86 -5.27 2.36
CA GLY A 15 7.07 -5.09 1.57
C GLY A 15 7.40 -3.63 1.40
N LYS A 16 8.66 -3.35 1.09
CA LYS A 16 9.13 -1.98 0.90
C LYS A 16 9.46 -1.77 -0.57
N PHE A 17 9.02 -0.65 -1.12
CA PHE A 17 9.20 -0.37 -2.52
C PHE A 17 9.60 1.08 -2.72
N LYS A 18 10.39 1.34 -3.75
CA LYS A 18 10.77 2.70 -4.08
C LYS A 18 9.78 3.32 -5.01
N ILE A 19 9.51 4.60 -4.78
CA ILE A 19 8.68 5.38 -5.69
C ILE A 19 9.56 5.74 -6.88
N VAL A 20 9.20 5.24 -8.05
CA VAL A 20 10.03 5.40 -9.25
C VAL A 20 9.50 6.46 -10.23
N ASN A 21 8.24 6.86 -10.09
CA ASN A 21 7.67 7.83 -11.01
C ASN A 21 8.17 9.23 -10.70
N LYS A 22 8.37 10.00 -11.75
CA LYS A 22 9.09 11.27 -11.70
C LYS A 22 8.51 12.27 -10.70
N LEU A 23 7.21 12.40 -10.65
CA LEU A 23 6.55 13.38 -9.80
C LEU A 23 6.11 12.82 -8.45
N GLY A 24 6.50 11.57 -8.14
CA GLY A 24 6.13 10.96 -6.88
C GLY A 24 4.65 10.65 -6.78
N LEU A 25 4.16 10.55 -5.55
CA LEU A 25 2.77 10.19 -5.30
C LEU A 25 1.87 11.42 -5.29
N HIS A 26 1.67 12.03 -6.47
CA HIS A 26 0.73 13.13 -6.60
C HIS A 26 -0.66 12.57 -6.89
N THR A 27 -1.61 13.43 -7.25
CA THR A 27 -3.03 13.06 -7.32
C THR A 27 -3.32 11.89 -8.25
N ARG A 28 -2.75 11.89 -9.46
CA ARG A 28 -3.08 10.85 -10.43
C ARG A 28 -2.62 9.46 -9.98
N PRO A 29 -1.35 9.25 -9.61
CA PRO A 29 -0.94 7.93 -9.13
C PRO A 29 -1.62 7.54 -7.82
N ALA A 30 -1.92 8.50 -6.94
CA ALA A 30 -2.64 8.19 -5.72
C ALA A 30 -4.04 7.67 -6.03
N ALA A 31 -4.73 8.30 -6.97
CA ALA A 31 -6.07 7.86 -7.36
C ALA A 31 -6.02 6.47 -7.97
N LYS A 32 -5.01 6.21 -8.80
CA LYS A 32 -4.88 4.91 -9.41
C LYS A 32 -4.69 3.81 -8.38
N PHE A 33 -3.83 4.07 -7.40
CA PHE A 33 -3.59 3.12 -6.33
C PHE A 33 -4.87 2.85 -5.53
N VAL A 34 -5.57 3.92 -5.16
CA VAL A 34 -6.79 3.79 -4.37
C VAL A 34 -7.86 3.00 -5.11
N LYS A 35 -8.04 3.28 -6.41
CA LYS A 35 -9.03 2.55 -7.19
C LYS A 35 -8.74 1.05 -7.17
N ALA A 36 -7.49 0.67 -7.32
CA ALA A 36 -7.12 -0.74 -7.27
C ALA A 36 -7.33 -1.31 -5.89
N ALA A 37 -6.95 -0.56 -4.84
CA ALA A 37 -7.08 -1.05 -3.48
C ALA A 37 -8.54 -1.27 -3.09
N LEU A 38 -9.44 -0.46 -3.63
CA LEU A 38 -10.87 -0.60 -3.33
C LEU A 38 -11.48 -1.86 -3.92
N LEU A 39 -10.80 -2.54 -4.83
CA LEU A 39 -11.30 -3.80 -5.38
C LEU A 39 -11.16 -4.95 -4.41
N PHE A 40 -10.40 -4.77 -3.34
CA PHE A 40 -10.11 -5.86 -2.41
C PHE A 40 -10.75 -5.58 -1.07
N GLN A 41 -11.06 -6.65 -0.34
CA GLN A 41 -11.64 -6.56 0.99
C GLN A 41 -10.58 -6.31 2.05
N SER A 42 -9.35 -6.69 1.77
CA SER A 42 -8.27 -6.56 2.75
C SER A 42 -7.99 -5.11 3.09
N ASP A 43 -7.51 -4.90 4.30
CA ASP A 43 -7.02 -3.58 4.70
C ASP A 43 -5.70 -3.32 4.02
N VAL A 44 -5.51 -2.10 3.56
CA VAL A 44 -4.30 -1.70 2.84
C VAL A 44 -3.75 -0.45 3.49
N THR A 45 -2.47 -0.46 3.82
CA THR A 45 -1.80 0.75 4.29
C THR A 45 -0.54 0.98 3.49
N LEU A 46 -0.20 2.26 3.31
CA LEU A 46 1.10 2.69 2.80
C LEU A 46 1.71 3.57 3.86
N ALA A 47 2.98 3.34 4.14
CA ALA A 47 3.67 4.11 5.15
C ALA A 47 4.96 4.68 4.57
N LYS A 48 5.33 5.85 5.04
CA LYS A 48 6.60 6.48 4.73
C LYS A 48 7.08 7.14 6.01
N ASP A 49 8.27 6.79 6.44
CA ASP A 49 8.82 7.27 7.70
C ASP A 49 7.83 6.96 8.82
N ASP A 50 7.39 7.95 9.58
CA ASP A 50 6.49 7.73 10.70
C ASP A 50 5.02 7.88 10.34
N ILE A 51 4.72 8.13 9.07
CA ILE A 51 3.35 8.38 8.64
C ILE A 51 2.77 7.12 8.02
N VAL A 52 1.62 6.70 8.51
CA VAL A 52 0.92 5.53 7.97
C VAL A 52 -0.41 6.02 7.39
N ALA A 53 -0.63 5.73 6.12
CA ALA A 53 -1.83 6.16 5.43
C ALA A 53 -2.72 4.98 5.10
N ASN A 54 -4.03 5.22 5.12
CA ASN A 54 -4.99 4.25 4.63
C ASN A 54 -4.87 4.18 3.10
N GLY A 55 -4.53 3.00 2.59
CA GLY A 55 -4.33 2.81 1.15
C GLY A 55 -5.59 2.97 0.32
N LYS A 56 -6.74 3.13 0.97
CA LYS A 56 -8.02 3.36 0.28
C LYS A 56 -8.46 4.81 0.38
N SER A 57 -7.55 5.70 0.79
CA SER A 57 -7.82 7.12 0.92
C SER A 57 -6.84 7.93 0.08
N ILE A 58 -7.34 8.63 -0.93
CA ILE A 58 -6.49 9.47 -1.78
C ILE A 58 -5.80 10.53 -0.92
N MET A 59 -6.56 11.19 -0.05
CA MET A 59 -6.00 12.22 0.80
C MET A 59 -4.90 11.67 1.71
N GLY A 60 -5.15 10.47 2.28
CA GLY A 60 -4.14 9.84 3.14
C GLY A 60 -2.84 9.60 2.40
N ILE A 61 -2.93 9.09 1.17
CA ILE A 61 -1.74 8.82 0.38
C ILE A 61 -1.01 10.10 0.02
N LEU A 62 -1.75 11.15 -0.34
CA LEU A 62 -1.13 12.43 -0.66
C LEU A 62 -0.38 13.01 0.54
N MET A 63 -0.86 12.77 1.74
CA MET A 63 -0.21 13.29 2.93
C MET A 63 1.12 12.63 3.23
N LEU A 64 1.42 11.50 2.59
CA LEU A 64 2.75 10.89 2.71
C LEU A 64 3.80 11.75 2.05
N ALA A 65 3.42 12.57 1.09
CA ALA A 65 4.34 13.43 0.35
C ALA A 65 5.54 12.64 -0.19
N ALA A 66 5.28 11.44 -0.71
CA ALA A 66 6.35 10.57 -1.15
C ALA A 66 6.87 10.99 -2.52
N GLU A 67 8.14 11.36 -2.57
CA GLU A 67 8.79 11.82 -3.80
C GLU A 67 9.49 10.65 -4.48
N LYS A 68 9.91 10.87 -5.72
CA LYS A 68 10.73 9.90 -6.41
C LYS A 68 11.93 9.54 -5.55
N GLY A 69 12.19 8.26 -5.43
CA GLY A 69 13.30 7.76 -4.60
C GLY A 69 12.92 7.46 -3.18
N SER A 70 11.75 7.93 -2.71
CA SER A 70 11.27 7.60 -1.37
C SER A 70 10.97 6.11 -1.30
N THR A 71 11.11 5.55 -0.11
CA THR A 71 10.70 4.16 0.15
C THR A 71 9.38 4.17 0.89
N VAL A 72 8.42 3.41 0.37
CA VAL A 72 7.13 3.25 1.05
C VAL A 72 6.97 1.79 1.45
N THR A 73 6.26 1.56 2.55
CA THR A 73 5.97 0.22 3.02
C THR A 73 4.51 -0.07 2.74
N LEU A 74 4.28 -1.12 1.96
CA LEU A 74 2.92 -1.58 1.66
C LEU A 74 2.60 -2.73 2.59
N THR A 75 1.47 -2.64 3.29
CA THR A 75 1.02 -3.71 4.16
C THR A 75 -0.44 -4.02 3.83
N VAL A 76 -0.73 -5.29 3.66
CA VAL A 76 -2.08 -5.76 3.30
C VAL A 76 -2.46 -6.88 4.24
N THR A 77 -3.64 -6.78 4.84
CA THR A 77 -4.12 -7.78 5.80
C THR A 77 -5.59 -8.05 5.52
N GLY A 78 -5.94 -9.31 5.30
CA GLY A 78 -7.34 -9.66 5.10
C GLY A 78 -7.53 -10.89 4.26
N PRO A 79 -8.79 -11.17 3.90
CA PRO A 79 -9.11 -12.44 3.23
C PRO A 79 -8.49 -12.59 1.84
N ASP A 80 -8.27 -11.51 1.12
CA ASP A 80 -7.68 -11.57 -0.22
C ASP A 80 -6.30 -10.89 -0.25
N GLU A 81 -5.57 -10.97 0.87
CA GLU A 81 -4.33 -10.22 1.03
C GLU A 81 -3.26 -10.57 0.00
N ALA A 82 -3.13 -11.85 -0.35
CA ALA A 82 -2.08 -12.24 -1.29
C ALA A 82 -2.31 -11.63 -2.66
N GLN A 83 -3.55 -11.69 -3.15
CA GLN A 83 -3.90 -11.14 -4.44
C GLN A 83 -3.81 -9.62 -4.43
N ALA A 84 -4.29 -9.00 -3.35
CA ALA A 84 -4.23 -7.55 -3.23
C ALA A 84 -2.78 -7.06 -3.20
N PHE A 85 -1.93 -7.75 -2.42
CA PHE A 85 -0.54 -7.36 -2.31
C PHE A 85 0.16 -7.42 -3.65
N GLU A 86 -0.03 -8.52 -4.40
CA GLU A 86 0.62 -8.65 -5.71
C GLU A 86 0.15 -7.59 -6.69
N THR A 87 -1.14 -7.31 -6.70
CA THR A 87 -1.68 -6.29 -7.60
C THR A 87 -1.11 -4.91 -7.28
N LEU A 88 -1.12 -4.56 -6.00
CA LEU A 88 -0.68 -3.23 -5.59
C LEU A 88 0.83 -3.07 -5.69
N LYS A 89 1.58 -4.14 -5.41
CA LYS A 89 3.02 -4.15 -5.59
C LYS A 89 3.39 -3.81 -7.02
N LYS A 90 2.72 -4.46 -7.98
CA LYS A 90 3.00 -4.21 -9.40
C LYS A 90 2.71 -2.77 -9.80
N ILE A 91 1.64 -2.21 -9.26
CA ILE A 91 1.31 -0.82 -9.55
C ILE A 91 2.44 0.10 -9.10
N ILE A 92 2.94 -0.10 -7.88
CA ILE A 92 4.03 0.72 -7.37
C ILE A 92 5.29 0.53 -8.21
N GLN A 93 5.65 -0.72 -8.50
CA GLN A 93 6.87 -1.03 -9.24
C GLN A 93 6.83 -0.51 -10.66
N ASN A 94 5.64 -0.40 -11.25
CA ASN A 94 5.48 0.13 -12.60
C ASN A 94 5.31 1.64 -12.62
N GLY A 95 5.58 2.31 -11.51
CA GLY A 95 5.46 3.76 -11.44
C GLY A 95 4.05 4.26 -11.63
N PHE A 96 3.06 3.42 -11.26
CA PHE A 96 1.65 3.75 -11.36
C PHE A 96 1.25 4.04 -12.81
N ASP A 97 2.03 3.49 -13.76
CA ASP A 97 1.82 3.71 -15.20
C ASP A 97 1.93 5.19 -15.58
N GLU A 98 2.69 5.95 -14.84
CA GLU A 98 2.92 7.37 -15.14
C GLU A 98 4.01 7.63 -16.17
#